data_cf8c42602f7a4abdd8b714e7e8d97213
#
_entry.id   cf8c42602f7a4abdd8b714e7e8d97213
#
_cell.length_a   1.000
_cell.length_b   1.000
_cell.length_c   1.000
_cell.angle_alpha   90.00
_cell.angle_beta   90.00
_cell.angle_gamma   90.00
#
_symmetry.space_group_name_H-M   'P 1'
#
loop_
_entity.id
_entity.type
_entity.pdbx_description
1 polymer ?
#
loop_
_entity_poly.entity_id
_entity_poly.type
_entity_poly.pdbx_seq_one_letter_code
_entity_poly.pdbx_strand_id
1 'polypeptide(L)'
;MRHSKHSTRFRSAELRPNFGEASPKPWRRRVARSLDCAMNDGGEGFTLIELLVVLALIVILASVGLAQYKNSVIHAKEAVLKDDLFKLNEAIDQYYADKGQYPSSLDSLVSDGYIRAIPVDPFTTSASSWQTVPSEPEPNNPTAQGGVYAVQSGSDGTAMDGSKYADWK
;
A
#
# COMPACT_ATOMS: atom_id res chain seq x y z
N MET A 1 -29.78 57.76 69.29
CA MET A 1 -30.48 56.69 68.54
C MET A 1 -29.56 55.52 68.47
N ARG A 2 -29.86 54.42 69.14
CA ARG A 2 -29.02 53.25 69.33
C ARG A 2 -29.38 52.21 68.25
N HIS A 3 -28.40 51.75 67.50
CA HIS A 3 -28.54 50.53 66.68
C HIS A 3 -27.68 49.35 67.26
N SER A 4 -28.43 48.35 67.67
CA SER A 4 -27.95 47.13 68.20
C SER A 4 -27.31 46.30 67.08
N LYS A 5 -26.08 45.78 67.28
CA LYS A 5 -25.41 44.80 66.44
C LYS A 5 -25.75 43.41 66.97
N HIS A 6 -26.54 42.63 66.21
CA HIS A 6 -26.69 41.22 66.39
C HIS A 6 -25.58 40.45 65.66
N SER A 7 -24.70 39.85 66.41
CA SER A 7 -23.67 38.94 65.94
C SER A 7 -24.24 37.52 65.93
N THR A 8 -24.51 36.97 64.74
CA THR A 8 -24.82 35.56 64.59
C THR A 8 -23.54 34.81 64.26
N ARG A 9 -23.10 34.05 65.25
CA ARG A 9 -21.97 33.13 65.18
C ARG A 9 -22.38 31.89 64.34
N PHE A 10 -21.87 31.80 63.14
CA PHE A 10 -22.01 30.58 62.32
C PHE A 10 -21.03 29.51 62.87
N ARG A 11 -21.60 28.41 63.40
CA ARG A 11 -20.86 27.26 63.85
C ARG A 11 -20.62 26.35 62.63
N SER A 12 -19.39 26.32 62.14
CA SER A 12 -18.99 25.42 61.08
C SER A 12 -18.99 23.97 61.61
N ALA A 13 -19.97 23.20 61.20
CA ALA A 13 -19.98 21.76 61.37
C ALA A 13 -19.01 21.15 60.33
N GLU A 14 -17.89 20.66 60.78
CA GLU A 14 -16.98 19.84 59.98
C GLU A 14 -17.70 18.50 59.66
N LEU A 15 -18.20 18.41 58.48
CA LEU A 15 -18.61 17.12 57.88
C LEU A 15 -17.36 16.37 57.43
N ARG A 16 -16.86 15.47 58.27
CA ARG A 16 -15.89 14.45 57.82
C ARG A 16 -16.63 13.47 56.92
N PRO A 17 -16.21 13.30 55.65
CA PRO A 17 -16.74 12.22 54.84
C PRO A 17 -16.20 10.90 55.41
N ASN A 18 -17.10 10.09 55.91
CA ASN A 18 -16.83 8.70 56.30
C ASN A 18 -16.60 7.91 55.01
N PHE A 19 -15.35 7.72 54.62
CA PHE A 19 -14.98 6.78 53.57
C PHE A 19 -15.15 5.37 54.16
N GLY A 20 -16.40 4.87 54.04
CA GLY A 20 -16.66 3.47 54.25
C GLY A 20 -15.72 2.63 53.43
N GLU A 21 -14.93 1.79 54.08
CA GLU A 21 -14.13 0.74 53.45
C GLU A 21 -15.01 -0.01 52.44
N ALA A 22 -14.77 0.24 51.18
CA ALA A 22 -15.39 -0.50 50.12
C ALA A 22 -14.94 -1.96 50.22
N SER A 23 -15.76 -2.83 50.74
CA SER A 23 -15.48 -4.26 50.74
C SER A 23 -15.19 -4.70 49.28
N PRO A 24 -14.12 -5.45 49.05
CA PRO A 24 -13.77 -5.84 47.66
C PRO A 24 -14.91 -6.68 47.05
N LYS A 25 -15.43 -6.18 45.92
CA LYS A 25 -16.55 -6.80 45.24
C LYS A 25 -16.24 -8.28 44.89
N PRO A 26 -17.14 -9.21 45.08
CA PRO A 26 -16.90 -10.67 44.98
C PRO A 26 -16.37 -11.11 43.61
N TRP A 27 -16.60 -10.32 42.55
CA TRP A 27 -16.10 -10.61 41.20
C TRP A 27 -14.57 -10.44 41.06
N ARG A 28 -13.92 -9.52 41.82
CA ARG A 28 -12.47 -9.37 41.79
C ARG A 28 -11.74 -10.62 42.29
N ARG A 29 -12.32 -11.35 43.28
CA ARG A 29 -11.71 -12.58 43.77
C ARG A 29 -11.86 -13.75 42.76
N ARG A 30 -12.90 -13.76 41.94
CA ARG A 30 -13.07 -14.78 40.91
C ARG A 30 -12.10 -14.59 39.73
N VAL A 31 -11.86 -13.33 39.30
CA VAL A 31 -10.92 -13.03 38.23
C VAL A 31 -9.50 -13.35 38.65
N ALA A 32 -9.10 -13.01 39.89
CA ALA A 32 -7.75 -13.33 40.40
C ALA A 32 -7.51 -14.86 40.47
N ARG A 33 -8.49 -15.65 40.95
CA ARG A 33 -8.37 -17.11 40.98
C ARG A 33 -8.35 -17.75 39.59
N SER A 34 -9.04 -17.16 38.61
CA SER A 34 -9.03 -17.65 37.24
C SER A 34 -7.69 -17.38 36.55
N LEU A 35 -7.02 -16.28 36.88
CA LEU A 35 -5.69 -15.96 36.35
C LEU A 35 -4.60 -16.83 37.00
N ASP A 36 -4.71 -17.11 38.32
CA ASP A 36 -3.77 -18.00 39.00
C ASP A 36 -3.88 -19.44 38.51
N CYS A 37 -5.10 -19.91 38.15
CA CYS A 37 -5.29 -21.25 37.60
C CYS A 37 -4.75 -21.38 36.17
N ALA A 38 -4.76 -20.29 35.38
CA ALA A 38 -4.23 -20.29 34.03
C ALA A 38 -2.68 -20.22 33.97
N MET A 39 -2.04 -19.78 35.06
CA MET A 39 -0.56 -19.70 35.15
C MET A 39 0.10 -20.93 35.79
N ASN A 40 -0.70 -21.87 36.34
CA ASN A 40 -0.20 -23.08 36.99
C ASN A 40 -0.49 -24.36 36.19
N ASP A 41 -0.82 -24.26 34.92
CA ASP A 41 -0.70 -25.42 34.02
C ASP A 41 0.80 -25.67 33.88
N GLY A 42 1.22 -26.78 34.50
CA GLY A 42 2.62 -27.22 34.51
C GLY A 42 3.17 -27.18 33.08
N GLY A 43 3.94 -26.14 32.82
CA GLY A 43 4.58 -25.95 31.53
C GLY A 43 5.54 -27.12 31.29
N GLU A 44 5.06 -28.13 30.61
CA GLU A 44 5.95 -29.11 30.01
C GLU A 44 6.80 -28.31 29.00
N GLY A 45 8.05 -28.09 29.38
CA GLY A 45 9.01 -27.40 28.51
C GLY A 45 9.19 -28.20 27.25
N PHE A 46 9.18 -27.55 26.08
CA PHE A 46 9.48 -28.18 24.80
C PHE A 46 10.82 -28.92 24.87
N THR A 47 10.83 -30.13 24.35
CA THR A 47 12.08 -30.88 24.20
C THR A 47 12.96 -30.23 23.13
N LEU A 48 14.28 -30.32 23.27
CA LEU A 48 15.24 -29.79 22.29
C LEU A 48 15.00 -30.36 20.89
N ILE A 49 14.60 -31.64 20.81
CA ILE A 49 14.29 -32.31 19.54
C ILE A 49 12.99 -31.77 18.91
N GLU A 50 11.98 -31.46 19.71
CA GLU A 50 10.71 -30.91 19.22
C GLU A 50 10.93 -29.51 18.60
N LEU A 51 11.72 -28.65 19.27
CA LEU A 51 12.11 -27.37 18.72
C LEU A 51 12.90 -27.52 17.42
N LEU A 52 13.83 -28.49 17.34
CA LEU A 52 14.63 -28.74 16.16
C LEU A 52 13.76 -29.19 14.98
N VAL A 53 12.79 -30.09 15.21
CA VAL A 53 11.87 -30.57 14.17
C VAL A 53 10.97 -29.42 13.68
N VAL A 54 10.43 -28.59 14.57
CA VAL A 54 9.62 -27.44 14.20
C VAL A 54 10.40 -26.43 13.35
N LEU A 55 11.64 -26.10 13.76
CA LEU A 55 12.50 -25.22 12.97
C LEU A 55 12.83 -25.81 11.60
N ALA A 56 13.10 -27.11 11.51
CA ALA A 56 13.36 -27.79 10.24
C ALA A 56 12.13 -27.69 9.30
N LEU A 57 10.92 -27.92 9.82
CA LEU A 57 9.68 -27.80 9.05
C LEU A 57 9.45 -26.36 8.57
N ILE A 58 9.67 -25.36 9.43
CA ILE A 58 9.53 -23.95 9.05
C ILE A 58 10.48 -23.60 7.91
N VAL A 59 11.74 -24.02 7.98
CA VAL A 59 12.74 -23.75 6.92
C VAL A 59 12.33 -24.38 5.58
N ILE A 60 11.82 -25.62 5.60
CA ILE A 60 11.33 -26.29 4.39
C ILE A 60 10.14 -25.54 3.79
N LEU A 61 9.15 -25.17 4.59
CA LEU A 61 7.97 -24.43 4.12
C LEU A 61 8.35 -23.03 3.62
N ALA A 62 9.23 -22.34 4.32
CA ALA A 62 9.69 -21.00 3.93
C ALA A 62 10.45 -21.02 2.60
N SER A 63 11.24 -22.06 2.32
CA SER A 63 11.98 -22.16 1.06
C SER A 63 11.08 -22.28 -0.17
N VAL A 64 9.96 -23.01 -0.08
CA VAL A 64 8.95 -23.12 -1.15
C VAL A 64 8.19 -21.80 -1.31
N GLY A 65 7.79 -21.19 -0.19
CA GLY A 65 7.03 -19.92 -0.20
C GLY A 65 7.80 -18.78 -0.84
N LEU A 66 9.11 -18.70 -0.63
CA LEU A 66 9.94 -17.61 -1.16
C LEU A 66 10.04 -17.63 -2.69
N ALA A 67 10.11 -18.81 -3.30
CA ALA A 67 10.16 -18.95 -4.77
C ALA A 67 8.84 -18.50 -5.40
N GLN A 68 7.70 -18.88 -4.84
CA GLN A 68 6.38 -18.48 -5.31
C GLN A 68 6.14 -16.96 -5.15
N TYR A 69 6.63 -16.40 -4.06
CA TYR A 69 6.51 -14.95 -3.84
C TYR A 69 7.19 -14.14 -4.94
N LYS A 70 8.41 -14.49 -5.34
CA LYS A 70 9.14 -13.80 -6.42
C LYS A 70 8.38 -13.83 -7.74
N ASN A 71 7.86 -15.00 -8.12
CA ASN A 71 7.08 -15.15 -9.35
C ASN A 71 5.79 -14.31 -9.30
N SER A 72 5.08 -14.28 -8.17
CA SER A 72 3.88 -13.48 -8.00
C SER A 72 4.15 -11.98 -8.14
N VAL A 73 5.29 -11.50 -7.61
CA VAL A 73 5.69 -10.10 -7.76
C VAL A 73 5.99 -9.75 -9.22
N ILE A 74 6.68 -10.63 -9.96
CA ILE A 74 6.94 -10.42 -11.40
C ILE A 74 5.64 -10.37 -12.17
N HIS A 75 4.73 -11.32 -11.96
CA HIS A 75 3.41 -11.32 -12.60
C HIS A 75 2.62 -10.03 -12.33
N ALA A 76 2.63 -9.55 -11.07
CA ALA A 76 1.98 -8.29 -10.73
C ALA A 76 2.59 -7.10 -11.48
N LYS A 77 3.90 -7.03 -11.60
CA LYS A 77 4.59 -6.00 -12.37
C LYS A 77 4.29 -6.07 -13.87
N GLU A 78 4.25 -7.27 -14.43
CA GLU A 78 3.88 -7.48 -15.85
C GLU A 78 2.45 -7.02 -16.14
N ALA A 79 1.51 -7.30 -15.23
CA ALA A 79 0.13 -6.84 -15.35
C ALA A 79 0.03 -5.32 -15.33
N VAL A 80 0.77 -4.66 -14.41
CA VAL A 80 0.83 -3.19 -14.35
C VAL A 80 1.45 -2.61 -15.62
N LEU A 81 2.57 -3.18 -16.11
CA LEU A 81 3.19 -2.72 -17.34
C LEU A 81 2.26 -2.78 -18.54
N LYS A 82 1.50 -3.89 -18.69
CA LYS A 82 0.51 -4.03 -19.79
C LYS A 82 -0.62 -3.00 -19.67
N ASP A 83 -1.11 -2.75 -18.48
CA ASP A 83 -2.16 -1.76 -18.23
C ASP A 83 -1.66 -0.33 -18.52
N ASP A 84 -0.43 -0.01 -18.14
CA ASP A 84 0.18 1.30 -18.39
C ASP A 84 0.45 1.51 -19.90
N LEU A 85 0.97 0.49 -20.60
CA LEU A 85 1.15 0.54 -22.05
C LEU A 85 -0.19 0.73 -22.77
N PHE A 86 -1.22 -0.03 -22.38
CA PHE A 86 -2.55 0.11 -22.96
C PHE A 86 -3.10 1.52 -22.78
N LYS A 87 -3.02 2.09 -21.58
CA LYS A 87 -3.49 3.46 -21.28
C LYS A 87 -2.73 4.53 -22.05
N LEU A 88 -1.42 4.37 -22.19
CA LEU A 88 -0.60 5.33 -22.95
C LEU A 88 -0.95 5.28 -24.45
N ASN A 89 -1.07 4.08 -25.02
CA ASN A 89 -1.44 3.93 -26.43
C ASN A 89 -2.88 4.38 -26.70
N GLU A 90 -3.82 4.08 -25.80
CA GLU A 90 -5.21 4.57 -25.88
C GLU A 90 -5.25 6.11 -25.86
N ALA A 91 -4.44 6.75 -25.01
CA ALA A 91 -4.37 8.21 -24.97
C ALA A 91 -3.76 8.82 -26.24
N ILE A 92 -2.80 8.14 -26.88
CA ILE A 92 -2.24 8.54 -28.18
C ILE A 92 -3.31 8.44 -29.27
N ASP A 93 -4.07 7.34 -29.30
CA ASP A 93 -5.14 7.13 -30.28
C ASP A 93 -6.25 8.16 -30.12
N GLN A 94 -6.62 8.48 -28.87
CA GLN A 94 -7.61 9.51 -28.58
C GLN A 94 -7.13 10.91 -29.00
N TYR A 95 -5.85 11.23 -28.74
CA TYR A 95 -5.24 12.48 -29.20
C TYR A 95 -5.28 12.59 -30.72
N TYR A 96 -4.95 11.50 -31.43
CA TYR A 96 -5.00 11.47 -32.90
C TYR A 96 -6.42 11.62 -33.42
N ALA A 97 -7.41 10.96 -32.80
CA ALA A 97 -8.81 11.08 -33.20
C ALA A 97 -9.34 12.51 -33.05
N ASP A 98 -8.93 13.23 -32.01
CA ASP A 98 -9.38 14.59 -31.73
C ASP A 98 -8.66 15.66 -32.56
N LYS A 99 -7.35 15.50 -32.78
CA LYS A 99 -6.49 16.52 -33.40
C LYS A 99 -6.04 16.22 -34.82
N GLY A 100 -6.26 14.98 -35.30
CA GLY A 100 -5.85 14.54 -36.64
C GLY A 100 -4.35 14.45 -36.84
N GLN A 101 -3.55 14.48 -35.75
CA GLN A 101 -2.10 14.36 -35.76
C GLN A 101 -1.61 13.68 -34.50
N TYR A 102 -0.49 12.99 -34.57
CA TYR A 102 0.12 12.34 -33.43
C TYR A 102 0.77 13.36 -32.46
N PRO A 103 0.81 13.08 -31.14
CA PRO A 103 1.45 13.96 -30.17
C PRO A 103 2.95 14.06 -30.44
N SER A 104 3.55 15.22 -30.25
CA SER A 104 4.99 15.44 -30.44
C SER A 104 5.84 14.76 -29.37
N SER A 105 5.27 14.54 -28.18
CA SER A 105 5.90 13.88 -27.05
C SER A 105 4.83 13.34 -26.09
N LEU A 106 5.23 12.49 -25.14
CA LEU A 106 4.32 12.02 -24.07
C LEU A 106 3.88 13.17 -23.14
N ASP A 107 4.73 14.18 -22.97
CA ASP A 107 4.38 15.36 -22.17
C ASP A 107 3.22 16.16 -22.76
N SER A 108 3.06 16.14 -24.09
CA SER A 108 1.92 16.80 -24.74
C SER A 108 0.58 16.14 -24.38
N LEU A 109 0.55 14.83 -24.12
CA LEU A 109 -0.65 14.14 -23.62
C LEU A 109 -1.05 14.61 -22.22
N VAL A 110 -0.06 14.94 -21.36
CA VAL A 110 -0.31 15.46 -20.03
C VAL A 110 -0.79 16.92 -20.10
N SER A 111 -0.12 17.75 -20.90
CA SER A 111 -0.46 19.17 -21.03
C SER A 111 -1.85 19.40 -21.65
N ASP A 112 -2.26 18.54 -22.55
CA ASP A 112 -3.55 18.60 -23.21
C ASP A 112 -4.67 17.83 -22.47
N GLY A 113 -4.32 17.17 -21.34
CA GLY A 113 -5.26 16.58 -20.42
C GLY A 113 -5.77 15.18 -20.78
N TYR A 114 -5.15 14.48 -21.74
CA TYR A 114 -5.51 13.10 -22.08
C TYR A 114 -5.07 12.11 -20.99
N ILE A 115 -3.94 12.37 -20.35
CA ILE A 115 -3.49 11.64 -19.16
C ILE A 115 -3.15 12.61 -18.04
N ARG A 116 -3.28 12.19 -16.80
CA ARG A 116 -2.93 13.03 -15.63
C ARG A 116 -1.43 13.16 -15.41
N ALA A 117 -0.72 12.10 -15.64
CA ALA A 117 0.74 12.01 -15.50
C ALA A 117 1.24 10.80 -16.28
N ILE A 118 2.48 10.84 -16.72
CA ILE A 118 3.14 9.69 -17.33
C ILE A 118 3.38 8.64 -16.23
N PRO A 119 2.90 7.39 -16.39
CA PRO A 119 3.09 6.34 -15.39
C PRO A 119 4.56 5.96 -15.24
N VAL A 120 4.91 5.40 -14.09
CA VAL A 120 6.26 4.90 -13.81
C VAL A 120 6.35 3.46 -14.28
N ASP A 121 7.27 3.15 -15.17
CA ASP A 121 7.53 1.77 -15.60
C ASP A 121 7.95 0.91 -14.39
N PRO A 122 7.23 -0.19 -14.06
CA PRO A 122 7.47 -0.99 -12.87
C PRO A 122 8.81 -1.76 -12.90
N PHE A 123 9.45 -1.91 -14.07
CA PHE A 123 10.72 -2.61 -14.21
C PHE A 123 11.91 -1.67 -14.18
N THR A 124 11.83 -0.52 -14.83
CA THR A 124 12.89 0.51 -14.80
C THR A 124 12.78 1.45 -13.61
N THR A 125 11.60 1.48 -12.93
CA THR A 125 11.27 2.41 -11.85
C THR A 125 11.40 3.89 -12.24
N SER A 126 11.22 4.21 -13.51
CA SER A 126 11.32 5.57 -14.05
C SER A 126 10.15 5.90 -14.98
N ALA A 127 9.68 7.14 -14.93
CA ALA A 127 8.69 7.66 -15.86
C ALA A 127 9.34 8.16 -17.18
N SER A 128 10.66 8.29 -17.22
CA SER A 128 11.40 8.76 -18.40
C SER A 128 12.01 7.64 -19.25
N SER A 129 11.79 6.37 -18.87
CA SER A 129 12.33 5.22 -19.57
C SER A 129 11.49 4.72 -20.74
N TRP A 130 10.29 5.28 -20.91
CA TRP A 130 9.43 4.90 -22.02
C TRP A 130 10.08 5.19 -23.37
N GLN A 131 10.07 4.20 -24.25
CA GLN A 131 10.56 4.36 -25.63
C GLN A 131 9.39 4.71 -26.53
N THR A 132 9.53 5.76 -27.31
CA THR A 132 8.52 6.22 -28.24
C THR A 132 8.81 5.68 -29.64
N VAL A 133 7.80 5.11 -30.27
CA VAL A 133 7.83 4.68 -31.66
C VAL A 133 7.30 5.83 -32.52
N PRO A 134 8.09 6.39 -33.45
CA PRO A 134 7.63 7.48 -34.31
C PRO A 134 6.58 6.98 -35.30
N SER A 135 5.64 7.87 -35.69
CA SER A 135 4.73 7.62 -36.78
C SER A 135 5.47 7.67 -38.13
N GLU A 136 5.09 6.78 -39.03
CA GLU A 136 5.53 6.90 -40.43
C GLU A 136 4.91 8.16 -41.08
N PRO A 137 5.64 8.85 -41.99
CA PRO A 137 5.07 9.98 -42.72
C PRO A 137 3.85 9.55 -43.53
N GLU A 138 2.71 10.18 -43.31
CA GLU A 138 1.52 9.89 -44.10
C GLU A 138 1.74 10.36 -45.56
N PRO A 139 1.47 9.50 -46.54
CA PRO A 139 1.65 9.87 -47.98
C PRO A 139 0.83 11.08 -48.39
N ASN A 140 -0.30 11.34 -47.71
CA ASN A 140 -1.21 12.43 -48.00
C ASN A 140 -0.95 13.71 -47.21
N ASN A 141 -0.04 13.70 -46.25
CA ASN A 141 0.32 14.86 -45.45
C ASN A 141 1.83 14.90 -45.13
N PRO A 142 2.67 15.26 -46.15
CA PRO A 142 4.16 15.28 -45.99
C PRO A 142 4.63 16.36 -45.01
N THR A 143 3.77 17.28 -44.59
CA THR A 143 4.05 18.30 -43.57
C THR A 143 3.68 17.87 -42.14
N ALA A 144 3.01 16.74 -41.96
CA ALA A 144 2.79 16.18 -40.64
C ALA A 144 4.14 15.81 -40.04
N GLN A 145 4.61 16.60 -39.05
CA GLN A 145 5.81 16.27 -38.31
C GLN A 145 5.57 14.91 -37.63
N GLY A 146 6.50 13.97 -37.83
CA GLY A 146 6.43 12.65 -37.22
C GLY A 146 6.21 12.77 -35.71
N GLY A 147 5.05 12.30 -35.23
CA GLY A 147 4.69 12.27 -33.83
C GLY A 147 4.94 10.89 -33.21
N VAL A 148 4.57 10.74 -31.95
CA VAL A 148 4.62 9.46 -31.24
C VAL A 148 3.41 8.62 -31.63
N TYR A 149 3.64 7.51 -32.34
CA TYR A 149 2.62 6.57 -32.76
C TYR A 149 2.30 5.55 -31.66
N ALA A 150 3.31 5.06 -30.96
CA ALA A 150 3.15 4.07 -29.90
C ALA A 150 4.25 4.22 -28.84
N VAL A 151 4.03 3.57 -27.71
CA VAL A 151 4.97 3.54 -26.59
C VAL A 151 5.34 2.10 -26.26
N GLN A 152 6.59 1.88 -25.91
CA GLN A 152 7.15 0.61 -25.46
C GLN A 152 7.88 0.80 -24.13
N SER A 153 8.05 -0.31 -23.37
CA SER A 153 8.90 -0.27 -22.18
C SER A 153 10.36 -0.10 -22.53
N GLY A 154 11.08 0.70 -21.77
CA GLY A 154 12.53 0.81 -21.87
C GLY A 154 13.30 -0.28 -21.12
N SER A 155 12.62 -1.33 -20.68
CA SER A 155 13.23 -2.44 -19.97
C SER A 155 13.77 -3.49 -20.95
N ASP A 156 15.06 -3.87 -20.79
CA ASP A 156 15.69 -4.97 -21.54
C ASP A 156 15.31 -6.37 -20.99
N GLY A 157 14.42 -6.43 -20.00
CA GLY A 157 14.03 -7.66 -19.37
C GLY A 157 13.19 -8.58 -20.26
N THR A 158 13.11 -9.84 -19.84
CA THR A 158 12.29 -10.87 -20.50
C THR A 158 11.15 -11.27 -19.56
N ALA A 159 9.95 -11.32 -20.10
CA ALA A 159 8.76 -11.74 -19.38
C ALA A 159 8.78 -13.24 -19.07
N MET A 160 7.88 -13.66 -18.18
CA MET A 160 7.77 -15.08 -17.81
C MET A 160 7.31 -15.98 -18.97
N ASP A 161 6.67 -15.41 -19.99
CA ASP A 161 6.29 -16.11 -21.23
C ASP A 161 7.43 -16.18 -22.27
N GLY A 162 8.59 -15.57 -21.99
CA GLY A 162 9.76 -15.53 -22.86
C GLY A 162 9.79 -14.35 -23.84
N SER A 163 8.75 -13.50 -23.89
CA SER A 163 8.74 -12.27 -24.70
C SER A 163 9.59 -11.18 -24.03
N LYS A 164 10.12 -10.24 -24.84
CA LYS A 164 10.82 -9.08 -24.28
C LYS A 164 9.83 -7.98 -23.93
N TYR A 165 10.03 -7.30 -22.82
CA TYR A 165 9.17 -6.15 -22.44
C TYR A 165 9.22 -5.02 -23.47
N ALA A 166 10.36 -4.82 -24.13
CA ALA A 166 10.53 -3.85 -25.20
C ALA A 166 9.66 -4.12 -26.44
N ASP A 167 9.17 -5.35 -26.63
CA ASP A 167 8.30 -5.71 -27.77
C ASP A 167 6.82 -5.52 -27.46
N TRP A 168 6.47 -5.23 -26.20
CA TRP A 168 5.08 -5.03 -25.78
C TRP A 168 4.59 -3.62 -26.17
N LYS A 169 3.32 -3.58 -26.65
CA LYS A 169 2.65 -2.35 -27.10
C LYS A 169 1.27 -2.24 -26.46
#